data_069404bb760dcd65b99128981ffa33e8
#
_entry.id   069404bb760dcd65b99128981ffa33e8
#
_cell.length_a   1.000
_cell.length_b   1.000
_cell.length_c   1.000
_cell.angle_alpha   90.00
_cell.angle_beta   90.00
_cell.angle_gamma   90.00
#
_symmetry.space_group_name_H-M   'P 1'
#
loop_
_entity.id
_entity.type
_entity.pdbx_description
1 polymer ?
#
loop_
_entity_poly.entity_id
_entity_poly.type
_entity_poly.pdbx_seq_one_letter_code
_entity_poly.pdbx_strand_id
1 'polypeptide(L)'
;NWSSLPTEAHPGEVQMPAVMAHLAASLPKNAIITNGAGNYATWIHRFWKFSEYGTQLAPTSGSMGYGLPAAIAAKIAYPNKTVVAFAGDGCFQMTMQEFGTAVQAKAAVVVLVIDNGMYGTIRMHQELHFPDRISVTNLVNPDFCALAKAYGAFATQVTNSDQFPQAFSAAVAAKK
;
A
#
# COMPACT_ATOMS: atom_id res chain seq x y z
N ASN A 1 -17.29 15.26 -8.99
CA ASN A 1 -17.77 14.29 -8.00
C ASN A 1 -16.66 13.99 -7.00
N TRP A 2 -16.93 14.00 -5.70
CA TRP A 2 -15.92 13.80 -4.66
C TRP A 2 -15.16 12.45 -4.77
N SER A 3 -15.80 11.41 -5.30
CA SER A 3 -15.22 10.07 -5.52
C SER A 3 -14.65 9.84 -6.92
N SER A 4 -14.61 10.85 -7.78
CA SER A 4 -13.97 10.74 -9.09
C SER A 4 -12.47 10.92 -8.96
N LEU A 5 -11.69 10.10 -9.68
CA LEU A 5 -10.24 10.26 -9.70
C LEU A 5 -9.86 11.66 -10.22
N PRO A 6 -8.87 12.32 -9.61
CA PRO A 6 -8.36 13.59 -10.11
C PRO A 6 -7.79 13.41 -11.52
N THR A 7 -7.99 14.42 -12.37
CA THR A 7 -7.43 14.49 -13.72
C THR A 7 -6.15 15.33 -13.77
N GLU A 8 -5.92 16.13 -12.73
CA GLU A 8 -4.71 16.97 -12.64
C GLU A 8 -3.52 16.11 -12.21
N ALA A 9 -2.36 16.37 -12.79
CA ALA A 9 -1.12 15.74 -12.40
C ALA A 9 -0.69 16.23 -11.01
N HIS A 10 -0.22 15.30 -10.20
CA HIS A 10 0.38 15.60 -8.90
C HIS A 10 1.91 15.61 -9.00
N PRO A 11 2.62 16.24 -8.07
CA PRO A 11 4.07 16.16 -8.02
C PRO A 11 4.57 14.71 -7.99
N GLY A 12 5.64 14.43 -8.75
CA GLY A 12 6.25 13.11 -8.84
C GLY A 12 5.86 12.35 -10.11
N GLU A 13 6.70 11.39 -10.47
CA GLU A 13 6.57 10.60 -11.71
C GLU A 13 5.52 9.48 -11.57
N VAL A 14 5.25 9.02 -10.35
CA VAL A 14 4.21 8.02 -10.08
C VAL A 14 2.92 8.72 -9.70
N GLN A 15 1.94 8.64 -10.60
CA GLN A 15 0.63 9.27 -10.44
C GLN A 15 -0.36 8.28 -9.80
N MET A 16 -0.75 8.52 -8.56
CA MET A 16 -1.69 7.66 -7.84
C MET A 16 -3.05 7.48 -8.54
N PRO A 17 -3.61 8.49 -9.26
CA PRO A 17 -4.81 8.26 -10.06
C PRO A 17 -4.64 7.16 -11.10
N ALA A 18 -3.50 7.08 -11.79
CA ALA A 18 -3.20 6.03 -12.77
C ALA A 18 -3.07 4.65 -12.09
N VAL A 19 -2.42 4.59 -10.93
CA VAL A 19 -2.33 3.37 -10.11
C VAL A 19 -3.73 2.88 -9.73
N MET A 20 -4.59 3.76 -9.20
CA MET A 20 -5.95 3.39 -8.78
C MET A 20 -6.83 2.96 -9.97
N ALA A 21 -6.70 3.64 -11.11
CA ALA A 21 -7.43 3.26 -12.33
C ALA A 21 -7.02 1.87 -12.82
N HIS A 22 -5.71 1.56 -12.83
CA HIS A 22 -5.21 0.25 -13.21
C HIS A 22 -5.71 -0.84 -12.26
N LEU A 23 -5.63 -0.63 -10.95
CA LEU A 23 -6.12 -1.58 -9.96
C LEU A 23 -7.61 -1.86 -10.11
N ALA A 24 -8.41 -0.81 -10.35
CA ALA A 24 -9.86 -0.95 -10.56
C ALA A 24 -10.20 -1.75 -11.83
N ALA A 25 -9.35 -1.68 -12.85
CA ALA A 25 -9.53 -2.42 -14.10
C ALA A 25 -9.02 -3.87 -14.03
N SER A 26 -7.99 -4.16 -13.22
CA SER A 26 -7.28 -5.44 -13.21
C SER A 26 -7.66 -6.36 -12.05
N LEU A 27 -8.09 -5.82 -10.92
CA LEU A 27 -8.44 -6.64 -9.75
C LEU A 27 -9.87 -7.20 -9.85
N PRO A 28 -10.08 -8.45 -9.41
CA PRO A 28 -11.42 -9.01 -9.32
C PRO A 28 -12.24 -8.27 -8.26
N LYS A 29 -13.56 -8.22 -8.44
CA LYS A 29 -14.48 -7.51 -7.52
C LYS A 29 -14.41 -7.99 -6.08
N ASN A 30 -14.04 -9.26 -5.87
CA ASN A 30 -13.89 -9.88 -4.56
C ASN A 30 -12.47 -9.81 -3.99
N ALA A 31 -11.57 -9.05 -4.61
CA ALA A 31 -10.24 -8.81 -4.07
C ALA A 31 -10.33 -8.15 -2.69
N ILE A 32 -9.49 -8.58 -1.76
CA ILE A 32 -9.43 -7.99 -0.43
C ILE A 32 -8.33 -6.93 -0.43
N ILE A 33 -8.70 -5.71 -0.07
CA ILE A 33 -7.77 -4.59 0.06
C ILE A 33 -7.56 -4.31 1.55
N THR A 34 -6.32 -4.24 1.96
CA THR A 34 -5.97 -3.89 3.34
C THR A 34 -5.13 -2.62 3.36
N ASN A 35 -5.23 -1.83 4.42
CA ASN A 35 -4.40 -0.66 4.62
C ASN A 35 -4.14 -0.40 6.10
N GLY A 36 -3.05 0.30 6.39
CA GLY A 36 -2.83 0.93 7.68
C GLY A 36 -3.36 2.36 7.70
N ALA A 37 -2.74 3.24 8.48
CA ALA A 37 -3.11 4.64 8.59
C ALA A 37 -2.06 5.56 7.94
N GLY A 38 -2.54 6.60 7.27
CA GLY A 38 -1.72 7.59 6.60
C GLY A 38 -2.44 8.22 5.40
N ASN A 39 -1.89 9.29 4.85
CA ASN A 39 -2.48 10.00 3.71
C ASN A 39 -2.65 9.10 2.47
N TYR A 40 -1.77 8.11 2.27
CA TYR A 40 -1.89 7.14 1.19
C TYR A 40 -3.20 6.33 1.24
N ALA A 41 -3.75 6.08 2.43
CA ALA A 41 -5.00 5.34 2.59
C ALA A 41 -6.21 6.09 2.02
N THR A 42 -6.12 7.41 1.89
CA THR A 42 -7.18 8.23 1.27
C THR A 42 -7.46 7.78 -0.16
N TRP A 43 -6.46 7.32 -0.90
CA TRP A 43 -6.64 6.82 -2.26
C TRP A 43 -7.59 5.63 -2.29
N ILE A 44 -7.50 4.74 -1.33
CA ILE A 44 -8.39 3.58 -1.22
C ILE A 44 -9.76 4.02 -0.70
N HIS A 45 -9.79 4.72 0.42
CA HIS A 45 -11.06 5.10 1.08
C HIS A 45 -11.94 5.99 0.22
N ARG A 46 -11.35 6.81 -0.65
CA ARG A 46 -12.07 7.75 -1.50
C ARG A 46 -12.37 7.22 -2.90
N PHE A 47 -11.45 6.47 -3.49
CA PHE A 47 -11.51 6.15 -4.92
C PHE A 47 -11.72 4.67 -5.23
N TRP A 48 -11.43 3.75 -4.28
CA TRP A 48 -11.75 2.35 -4.46
C TRP A 48 -13.23 2.10 -4.22
N LYS A 49 -13.90 1.43 -5.16
CA LYS A 49 -15.32 1.08 -5.03
C LYS A 49 -15.44 -0.36 -4.53
N PHE A 50 -15.68 -0.52 -3.25
CA PHE A 50 -16.00 -1.81 -2.66
C PHE A 50 -17.38 -2.28 -3.13
N SER A 51 -17.47 -3.45 -3.73
CA SER A 51 -18.70 -4.04 -4.28
C SER A 51 -19.18 -5.28 -3.51
N GLU A 52 -18.33 -5.83 -2.64
CA GLU A 52 -18.65 -7.00 -1.82
C GLU A 52 -18.32 -6.73 -0.36
N TYR A 53 -19.15 -7.24 0.55
CA TYR A 53 -18.91 -7.17 1.98
C TYR A 53 -17.67 -7.97 2.38
N GLY A 54 -16.90 -7.45 3.34
CA GLY A 54 -15.69 -8.11 3.86
C GLY A 54 -14.48 -8.07 2.92
N THR A 55 -14.48 -7.15 1.93
CA THR A 55 -13.34 -6.96 1.02
C THR A 55 -12.45 -5.79 1.39
N GLN A 56 -12.73 -5.10 2.52
CA GLN A 56 -11.85 -4.09 3.10
C GLN A 56 -11.45 -4.45 4.52
N LEU A 57 -10.16 -4.35 4.84
CA LEU A 57 -9.62 -4.41 6.19
C LEU A 57 -8.81 -3.17 6.48
N ALA A 58 -9.29 -2.34 7.36
CA ALA A 58 -8.66 -1.09 7.76
C ALA A 58 -8.72 -0.92 9.29
N PRO A 59 -7.75 -0.25 9.91
CA PRO A 59 -7.76 -0.04 11.35
C PRO A 59 -8.83 0.98 11.72
N THR A 60 -9.68 0.64 12.67
CA THR A 60 -10.72 1.55 13.20
C THR A 60 -10.16 2.64 14.11
N SER A 61 -8.97 2.43 14.66
CA SER A 61 -8.25 3.36 15.54
C SER A 61 -7.17 4.18 14.85
N GLY A 62 -7.06 4.09 13.50
CA GLY A 62 -6.01 4.79 12.76
C GLY A 62 -4.60 4.23 13.04
N SER A 63 -4.47 2.94 13.34
CA SER A 63 -3.19 2.32 13.65
C SER A 63 -2.33 2.16 12.38
N MET A 64 -1.12 2.68 12.43
CA MET A 64 -0.08 2.37 11.45
C MET A 64 0.38 0.91 11.62
N GLY A 65 0.89 0.31 10.53
CA GLY A 65 1.38 -1.08 10.54
C GLY A 65 0.29 -2.16 10.42
N TYR A 66 -0.98 -1.83 10.49
CA TYR A 66 -2.08 -2.80 10.43
C TYR A 66 -2.19 -3.55 9.10
N GLY A 67 -1.87 -2.88 7.97
CA GLY A 67 -2.22 -3.37 6.63
C GLY A 67 -1.57 -4.70 6.26
N LEU A 68 -0.27 -4.88 6.52
CA LEU A 68 0.45 -6.11 6.17
C LEU A 68 -0.03 -7.33 6.98
N PRO A 69 -0.06 -7.32 8.32
CA PRO A 69 -0.58 -8.46 9.09
C PRO A 69 -2.04 -8.78 8.78
N ALA A 70 -2.88 -7.76 8.53
CA ALA A 70 -4.26 -7.98 8.10
C ALA A 70 -4.36 -8.67 6.73
N ALA A 71 -3.48 -8.31 5.78
CA ALA A 71 -3.42 -8.97 4.48
C ALA A 71 -3.02 -10.45 4.61
N ILE A 72 -2.03 -10.74 5.44
CA ILE A 72 -1.57 -12.10 5.70
C ILE A 72 -2.71 -12.94 6.31
N ALA A 73 -3.38 -12.41 7.33
CA ALA A 73 -4.53 -13.06 7.95
C ALA A 73 -5.67 -13.30 6.95
N ALA A 74 -5.98 -12.30 6.13
CA ALA A 74 -6.99 -12.43 5.07
C ALA A 74 -6.61 -13.50 4.04
N LYS A 75 -5.33 -13.57 3.65
CA LYS A 75 -4.87 -14.56 2.68
C LYS A 75 -4.90 -15.98 3.23
N ILE A 76 -4.60 -16.16 4.52
CA ILE A 76 -4.74 -17.46 5.20
C ILE A 76 -6.21 -17.89 5.27
N ALA A 77 -7.11 -16.95 5.62
CA ALA A 77 -8.55 -17.24 5.71
C ALA A 77 -9.21 -17.45 4.34
N TYR A 78 -8.72 -16.76 3.30
CA TYR A 78 -9.28 -16.81 1.95
C TYR A 78 -8.18 -17.06 0.90
N PRO A 79 -7.60 -18.26 0.85
CA PRO A 79 -6.41 -18.58 0.05
C PRO A 79 -6.60 -18.35 -1.46
N ASN A 80 -7.84 -18.43 -1.95
CA ASN A 80 -8.16 -18.25 -3.37
C ASN A 80 -8.45 -16.79 -3.77
N LYS A 81 -8.59 -15.87 -2.81
CA LYS A 81 -8.78 -14.45 -3.11
C LYS A 81 -7.45 -13.75 -3.38
N THR A 82 -7.48 -12.77 -4.26
CA THR A 82 -6.37 -11.82 -4.39
C THR A 82 -6.41 -10.87 -3.20
N VAL A 83 -5.29 -10.71 -2.52
CA VAL A 83 -5.17 -9.82 -1.36
C VAL A 83 -4.08 -8.81 -1.65
N VAL A 84 -4.40 -7.52 -1.53
CA VAL A 84 -3.48 -6.40 -1.77
C VAL A 84 -3.41 -5.55 -0.51
N ALA A 85 -2.20 -5.40 0.02
CA ALA A 85 -1.92 -4.50 1.14
C ALA A 85 -1.38 -3.17 0.61
N PHE A 86 -2.00 -2.08 1.02
CA PHE A 86 -1.45 -0.74 0.85
C PHE A 86 -0.76 -0.29 2.13
N ALA A 87 0.48 0.16 2.02
CA ALA A 87 1.24 0.69 3.14
C ALA A 87 2.05 1.91 2.71
N GLY A 88 2.07 2.95 3.51
CA GLY A 88 3.11 3.97 3.41
C GLY A 88 4.43 3.40 3.93
N ASP A 89 5.54 3.98 3.54
CA ASP A 89 6.89 3.56 3.94
C ASP A 89 7.06 3.46 5.46
N GLY A 90 6.72 4.50 6.21
CA GLY A 90 6.77 4.48 7.66
C GLY A 90 5.75 3.51 8.30
N CYS A 91 4.58 3.33 7.67
CA CYS A 91 3.58 2.38 8.10
C CYS A 91 4.06 0.93 7.89
N PHE A 92 4.69 0.65 6.75
CA PHE A 92 5.27 -0.64 6.42
C PHE A 92 6.40 -1.04 7.38
N GLN A 93 7.29 -0.10 7.69
CA GLN A 93 8.42 -0.36 8.59
C GLN A 93 8.00 -0.79 10.01
N MET A 94 6.78 -0.46 10.46
CA MET A 94 6.31 -0.86 11.79
C MET A 94 6.04 -2.36 11.91
N THR A 95 5.76 -3.04 10.80
CA THR A 95 5.40 -4.47 10.78
C THR A 95 6.05 -5.24 9.61
N MET A 96 7.09 -4.69 8.98
CA MET A 96 7.74 -5.32 7.83
C MET A 96 8.30 -6.72 8.13
N GLN A 97 8.64 -7.02 9.39
CA GLN A 97 9.08 -8.35 9.83
C GLN A 97 8.01 -9.42 9.61
N GLU A 98 6.74 -9.05 9.47
CA GLU A 98 5.65 -9.97 9.15
C GLU A 98 5.75 -10.58 7.74
N PHE A 99 6.69 -10.08 6.90
CA PHE A 99 7.09 -10.81 5.70
C PHE A 99 7.54 -12.24 6.01
N GLY A 100 8.23 -12.44 7.15
CA GLY A 100 8.59 -13.76 7.63
C GLY A 100 7.35 -14.64 7.88
N THR A 101 6.31 -14.07 8.49
CA THR A 101 5.03 -14.76 8.70
C THR A 101 4.35 -15.08 7.38
N ALA A 102 4.35 -14.15 6.41
CA ALA A 102 3.78 -14.39 5.08
C ALA A 102 4.45 -15.57 4.38
N VAL A 103 5.78 -15.61 4.38
CA VAL A 103 6.57 -16.70 3.78
C VAL A 103 6.32 -18.02 4.48
N GLN A 104 6.37 -18.04 5.81
CA GLN A 104 6.14 -19.25 6.60
C GLN A 104 4.73 -19.82 6.40
N ALA A 105 3.72 -18.96 6.34
CA ALA A 105 2.33 -19.34 6.11
C ALA A 105 1.99 -19.58 4.64
N LYS A 106 2.92 -19.37 3.70
CA LYS A 106 2.70 -19.38 2.24
C LYS A 106 1.54 -18.47 1.82
N ALA A 107 1.41 -17.35 2.51
CA ALA A 107 0.38 -16.35 2.27
C ALA A 107 0.83 -15.37 1.18
N ALA A 108 0.64 -15.73 -0.08
CA ALA A 108 1.00 -14.90 -1.23
C ALA A 108 0.10 -13.66 -1.29
N VAL A 109 0.57 -12.56 -0.71
CA VAL A 109 -0.06 -11.23 -0.73
C VAL A 109 0.73 -10.28 -1.63
N VAL A 110 0.05 -9.34 -2.28
CA VAL A 110 0.72 -8.25 -2.99
C VAL A 110 0.79 -7.06 -2.04
N VAL A 111 1.99 -6.52 -1.85
CA VAL A 111 2.20 -5.35 -0.99
C VAL A 111 2.64 -4.17 -1.85
N LEU A 112 1.86 -3.09 -1.80
CA LEU A 112 2.18 -1.83 -2.44
C LEU A 112 2.69 -0.87 -1.37
N VAL A 113 4.01 -0.64 -1.36
CA VAL A 113 4.64 0.34 -0.48
C VAL A 113 4.68 1.68 -1.19
N ILE A 114 3.97 2.66 -0.64
CA ILE A 114 3.96 4.04 -1.13
C ILE A 114 5.05 4.79 -0.36
N ASP A 115 6.17 4.98 -1.04
CA ASP A 115 7.37 5.57 -0.47
C ASP A 115 7.46 7.06 -0.83
N ASN A 116 7.33 7.90 0.17
CA ASN A 116 7.52 9.35 0.05
C ASN A 116 8.62 9.89 0.98
N GLY A 117 9.35 9.02 1.65
CA GLY A 117 10.47 9.38 2.54
C GLY A 117 10.05 10.14 3.79
N MET A 118 8.79 10.01 4.24
CA MET A 118 8.35 10.77 5.42
C MET A 118 7.09 10.21 6.09
N TYR A 119 6.89 10.59 7.35
CA TYR A 119 5.59 10.47 8.02
C TYR A 119 4.64 11.56 7.52
N GLY A 120 4.10 11.40 6.31
CA GLY A 120 3.41 12.44 5.56
C GLY A 120 2.21 13.06 6.28
N THR A 121 1.39 12.28 6.98
CA THR A 121 0.26 12.81 7.76
C THR A 121 0.72 13.68 8.92
N ILE A 122 1.74 13.23 9.65
CA ILE A 122 2.30 13.98 10.78
C ILE A 122 2.94 15.27 10.27
N ARG A 123 3.71 15.18 9.18
CA ARG A 123 4.32 16.32 8.52
C ARG A 123 3.28 17.38 8.10
N MET A 124 2.19 16.92 7.49
CA MET A 124 1.07 17.81 7.10
C MET A 124 0.52 18.58 8.30
N HIS A 125 0.32 17.92 9.44
CA HIS A 125 -0.16 18.60 10.65
C HIS A 125 0.86 19.57 11.22
N GLN A 126 2.17 19.26 11.16
CA GLN A 126 3.21 20.20 11.55
C GLN A 126 3.19 21.46 10.67
N GLU A 127 3.08 21.28 9.35
CA GLU A 127 3.03 22.40 8.40
C GLU A 127 1.79 23.28 8.57
N LEU A 128 0.63 22.67 8.86
CA LEU A 128 -0.63 23.39 9.04
C LEU A 128 -0.72 24.13 10.37
N HIS A 129 -0.25 23.52 11.46
CA HIS A 129 -0.46 24.05 12.80
C HIS A 129 0.79 24.71 13.42
N PHE A 130 1.97 24.35 12.93
CA PHE A 130 3.25 24.82 13.41
C PHE A 130 4.19 25.11 12.24
N PRO A 131 3.87 26.09 11.37
CA PRO A 131 4.69 26.43 10.22
C PRO A 131 6.14 26.74 10.66
N ASP A 132 7.09 26.38 9.82
CA ASP A 132 8.54 26.52 10.04
C ASP A 132 9.10 25.72 11.26
N ARG A 133 8.31 24.84 11.84
CA ARG A 133 8.70 24.00 12.99
C ARG A 133 8.62 22.52 12.69
N ILE A 134 8.94 22.11 11.47
CA ILE A 134 8.96 20.71 11.06
C ILE A 134 10.11 19.99 11.75
N SER A 135 9.81 18.85 12.37
CA SER A 135 10.80 18.06 13.10
C SER A 135 10.50 16.56 13.03
N VAL A 136 11.55 15.75 12.91
CA VAL A 136 11.56 14.28 13.00
C VAL A 136 10.53 13.54 12.11
N THR A 137 10.14 14.11 11.00
CA THR A 137 9.15 13.49 10.08
C THR A 137 9.77 12.94 8.80
N ASN A 138 11.03 13.25 8.52
CA ASN A 138 11.75 12.66 7.39
C ASN A 138 12.19 11.24 7.73
N LEU A 139 12.12 10.33 6.76
CA LEU A 139 12.57 8.96 6.86
C LEU A 139 13.76 8.72 5.91
N VAL A 140 14.72 7.95 6.39
CA VAL A 140 15.72 7.30 5.55
C VAL A 140 15.32 5.84 5.43
N ASN A 141 14.68 5.51 4.31
CA ASN A 141 14.12 4.18 4.10
C ASN A 141 15.20 3.17 3.69
N PRO A 142 15.05 1.90 4.09
CA PRO A 142 15.85 0.82 3.53
C PRO A 142 15.45 0.57 2.07
N ASP A 143 16.27 -0.19 1.34
CA ASP A 143 15.85 -0.77 0.06
C ASP A 143 14.78 -1.85 0.33
N PHE A 144 13.51 -1.50 0.17
CA PHE A 144 12.39 -2.40 0.37
C PHE A 144 12.39 -3.58 -0.61
N CYS A 145 12.94 -3.39 -1.82
CA CYS A 145 13.07 -4.48 -2.79
C CYS A 145 14.14 -5.48 -2.36
N ALA A 146 15.26 -5.02 -1.86
CA ALA A 146 16.31 -5.89 -1.32
C ALA A 146 15.81 -6.66 -0.08
N LEU A 147 15.06 -5.98 0.80
CA LEU A 147 14.44 -6.61 1.97
C LEU A 147 13.48 -7.73 1.56
N ALA A 148 12.56 -7.46 0.65
CA ALA A 148 11.59 -8.47 0.19
C ALA A 148 12.29 -9.67 -0.47
N LYS A 149 13.32 -9.42 -1.29
CA LYS A 149 14.14 -10.48 -1.90
C LYS A 149 14.90 -11.32 -0.87
N ALA A 150 15.36 -10.72 0.24
CA ALA A 150 15.99 -11.45 1.33
C ALA A 150 15.04 -12.45 2.00
N TYR A 151 13.73 -12.19 1.99
CA TYR A 151 12.70 -13.14 2.40
C TYR A 151 12.28 -14.12 1.29
N GLY A 152 12.88 -14.05 0.11
CA GLY A 152 12.56 -14.90 -1.05
C GLY A 152 11.32 -14.44 -1.83
N ALA A 153 10.80 -13.25 -1.56
CA ALA A 153 9.66 -12.68 -2.28
C ALA A 153 10.08 -12.01 -3.60
N PHE A 154 9.15 -11.93 -4.54
CA PHE A 154 9.29 -11.07 -5.70
C PHE A 154 9.19 -9.60 -5.28
N ALA A 155 10.05 -8.75 -5.82
CA ALA A 155 9.96 -7.32 -5.60
C ALA A 155 10.50 -6.53 -6.79
N THR A 156 9.85 -5.42 -7.08
CA THR A 156 10.27 -4.46 -8.09
C THR A 156 9.92 -3.05 -7.65
N GLN A 157 10.78 -2.10 -7.99
CA GLN A 157 10.54 -0.69 -7.77
C GLN A 157 9.83 -0.09 -8.98
N VAL A 158 8.85 0.76 -8.73
CA VAL A 158 8.12 1.55 -9.72
C VAL A 158 8.47 3.02 -9.49
N THR A 159 9.15 3.62 -10.44
CA THR A 159 9.58 5.03 -10.40
C THR A 159 8.78 5.92 -11.35
N ASN A 160 7.98 5.31 -12.24
CA ASN A 160 7.13 5.99 -13.20
C ASN A 160 5.81 5.22 -13.35
N SER A 161 4.72 5.94 -13.56
CA SER A 161 3.37 5.35 -13.67
C SER A 161 3.22 4.29 -14.75
N ASP A 162 3.92 4.43 -15.87
CA ASP A 162 3.84 3.50 -17.00
C ASP A 162 4.42 2.11 -16.68
N GLN A 163 5.28 2.02 -15.67
CA GLN A 163 5.85 0.76 -15.20
C GLN A 163 4.88 -0.05 -14.34
N PHE A 164 3.89 0.63 -13.71
CA PHE A 164 3.03 0.01 -12.70
C PHE A 164 2.23 -1.18 -13.23
N PRO A 165 1.60 -1.14 -14.42
CA PRO A 165 0.82 -2.27 -14.92
C PRO A 165 1.63 -3.57 -15.05
N GLN A 166 2.82 -3.48 -15.59
CA GLN A 166 3.71 -4.64 -15.77
C GLN A 166 4.22 -5.14 -14.42
N ALA A 167 4.65 -4.24 -13.54
CA ALA A 167 5.14 -4.55 -12.20
C ALA A 167 4.07 -5.24 -11.35
N PHE A 168 2.84 -4.71 -11.37
CA PHE A 168 1.71 -5.29 -10.65
C PHE A 168 1.33 -6.67 -11.16
N SER A 169 1.26 -6.84 -12.48
CA SER A 169 0.97 -8.14 -13.10
C SER A 169 2.03 -9.19 -12.72
N ALA A 170 3.30 -8.81 -12.72
CA ALA A 170 4.40 -9.69 -12.32
C ALA A 170 4.32 -10.07 -10.84
N ALA A 171 3.97 -9.11 -9.96
CA ALA A 171 3.79 -9.37 -8.54
C ALA A 171 2.64 -10.35 -8.27
N VAL A 172 1.50 -10.18 -8.95
CA VAL A 172 0.35 -11.10 -8.85
C VAL A 172 0.70 -12.51 -9.35
N ALA A 173 1.48 -12.59 -10.44
CA ALA A 173 1.88 -13.87 -11.04
C ALA A 173 2.94 -14.61 -10.21
N ALA A 174 3.75 -13.91 -9.44
CA ALA A 174 4.86 -14.50 -8.68
C ALA A 174 4.39 -15.50 -7.61
N LYS A 175 3.20 -15.30 -7.01
CA LYS A 175 2.60 -16.16 -5.96
C LYS A 175 3.58 -16.48 -4.81
N LYS A 176 4.46 -15.55 -4.52
CA LYS A 176 5.53 -15.68 -3.52
C LYS A 176 5.45 -14.55 -2.50
#